data_fee1587b279a2e2257e85bbf157fea00
#
_entry.id   fee1587b279a2e2257e85bbf157fea00
#
_cell.length_a   1.000
_cell.length_b   1.000
_cell.length_c   1.000
_cell.angle_alpha   90.00
_cell.angle_beta   90.00
_cell.angle_gamma   90.00
#
_symmetry.space_group_name_H-M   'P 1'
#
loop_
_entity.id
_entity.type
_entity.pdbx_description
1 polymer ?
#
loop_
_entity_poly.entity_id
_entity_poly.type
_entity_poly.pdbx_seq_one_letter_code
_entity_poly.pdbx_strand_id
1 'polypeptide(L)' 'MSALRPVHVVLAEQGSVTTEQQAMAYVMEGLVLVNGLPVQNPRRLVGPDDSVALDQYLCTTVF' A
#
# COMPACT_ATOMS: atom_id res chain seq x y z
N MET A 1 19.19 7.01 -10.02
CA MET A 1 18.50 7.74 -8.97
C MET A 1 17.21 7.08 -8.61
N SER A 2 17.03 6.85 -7.36
CA SER A 2 15.80 6.23 -6.91
C SER A 2 14.75 7.31 -6.68
N ALA A 3 13.57 7.09 -7.22
CA ALA A 3 12.44 7.99 -7.00
C ALA A 3 11.60 7.39 -5.89
N LEU A 4 11.81 7.87 -4.69
CA LEU A 4 11.01 7.42 -3.56
C LEU A 4 9.65 8.10 -3.59
N ARG A 5 8.61 7.33 -3.32
CA ARG A 5 7.24 7.83 -3.37
C ARG A 5 6.46 7.29 -2.19
N PRO A 6 5.49 8.06 -1.69
CA PRO A 6 4.65 7.54 -0.60
C PRO A 6 3.91 6.28 -1.04
N VAL A 7 3.77 5.35 -0.13
CA VAL A 7 3.17 4.06 -0.45
C VAL A 7 1.73 4.21 -0.93
N HIS A 8 0.99 5.17 -0.38
CA HIS A 8 -0.40 5.35 -0.82
C HIS A 8 -0.49 5.82 -2.26
N VAL A 9 0.49 6.62 -2.70
CA VAL A 9 0.53 7.05 -4.09
C VAL A 9 0.82 5.87 -5.01
N VAL A 10 1.74 5.01 -4.59
CA VAL A 10 2.10 3.84 -5.38
C VAL A 10 0.90 2.91 -5.52
N LEU A 11 0.13 2.72 -4.44
CA LEU A 11 -1.06 1.89 -4.52
C LEU A 11 -2.06 2.42 -5.52
N ALA A 12 -2.26 3.73 -5.55
CA ALA A 12 -3.18 4.33 -6.49
C ALA A 12 -2.68 4.19 -7.93
N GLU A 13 -1.39 4.33 -8.12
CA GLU A 13 -0.81 4.21 -9.46
C GLU A 13 -0.84 2.79 -9.97
N GLN A 14 -0.74 1.82 -9.07
CA GLN A 14 -0.82 0.42 -9.46
C GLN A 14 -2.24 -0.01 -9.79
N GLY A 15 -3.21 0.81 -9.46
CA GLY A 15 -4.60 0.43 -9.64
C GLY A 15 -5.13 -0.49 -8.56
N SER A 16 -4.39 -0.66 -7.48
CA SER A 16 -4.83 -1.51 -6.38
C SER A 16 -5.99 -0.89 -5.62
N VAL A 17 -6.09 0.43 -5.67
CA VAL A 17 -7.18 1.16 -5.03
C VAL A 17 -7.70 2.21 -6.01
N THR A 18 -8.89 2.71 -5.73
CA THR A 18 -9.53 3.66 -6.63
C THR A 18 -9.03 5.09 -6.40
N THR A 19 -8.77 5.44 -5.14
CA THR A 19 -8.33 6.77 -4.79
C THR A 19 -7.18 6.70 -3.80
N GLU A 20 -6.44 7.82 -3.69
CA GLU A 20 -5.36 7.89 -2.71
C GLU A 20 -5.89 7.84 -1.29
N GLN A 21 -7.06 8.42 -1.08
CA GLN A 21 -7.67 8.40 0.24
C GLN A 21 -7.99 6.96 0.66
N GLN A 22 -8.48 6.16 -0.27
CA GLN A 22 -8.73 4.76 0.01
C GLN A 22 -7.44 4.02 0.33
N ALA A 23 -6.37 4.36 -0.42
CA ALA A 23 -5.07 3.76 -0.16
C ALA A 23 -4.58 4.07 1.25
N MET A 24 -4.75 5.32 1.68
CA MET A 24 -4.33 5.70 3.02
C MET A 24 -5.10 4.92 4.08
N ALA A 25 -6.39 4.70 3.87
CA ALA A 25 -7.18 3.91 4.81
C ALA A 25 -6.66 2.48 4.91
N TYR A 26 -6.34 1.87 3.80
CA TYR A 26 -5.80 0.51 3.81
C TYR A 26 -4.46 0.46 4.54
N VAL A 27 -3.60 1.45 4.31
CA VAL A 27 -2.31 1.47 4.99
C VAL A 27 -2.49 1.59 6.50
N MET A 28 -3.38 2.47 6.92
CA MET A 28 -3.58 2.69 8.35
C MET A 28 -4.18 1.48 9.05
N GLU A 29 -4.87 0.63 8.30
CA GLU A 29 -5.43 -0.60 8.87
C GLU A 29 -4.44 -1.77 8.82
N GLY A 30 -3.25 -1.54 8.29
CA GLY A 30 -2.26 -2.59 8.24
C GLY A 30 -2.48 -3.61 7.14
N LEU A 31 -3.23 -3.22 6.10
CA LEU A 31 -3.56 -4.13 5.01
C LEU A 31 -2.58 -4.03 3.85
N VAL A 32 -1.57 -3.19 3.96
CA VAL A 32 -0.60 -2.97 2.90
C VAL A 32 0.73 -3.58 3.30
N LEU A 33 1.29 -4.35 2.40
CA LEU A 33 2.58 -5.01 2.61
C LEU A 33 3.62 -4.39 1.69
N VAL A 34 4.77 -4.05 2.27
CA VAL A 34 5.94 -3.63 1.51
C VAL A 34 7.00 -4.68 1.71
N ASN A 35 7.39 -5.34 0.62
CA ASN A 35 8.36 -6.44 0.67
C ASN A 35 7.91 -7.55 1.63
N GLY A 36 6.60 -7.76 1.71
CA GLY A 36 6.04 -8.80 2.55
C GLY A 36 5.84 -8.42 4.00
N LEU A 37 6.15 -7.18 4.37
CA LEU A 37 6.00 -6.71 5.75
C LEU A 37 4.89 -5.65 5.82
N PRO A 38 4.00 -5.76 6.79
CA PRO A 38 2.92 -4.79 6.92
C PRO A 38 3.44 -3.42 7.31
N VAL A 39 2.87 -2.39 6.71
CA VAL A 39 3.19 -1.02 7.05
C VAL A 39 1.89 -0.33 7.46
N GLN A 40 2.00 0.63 8.38
CA GLN A 40 0.82 1.35 8.85
C GLN A 40 0.96 2.85 8.69
N ASN A 41 2.08 3.28 8.11
CA ASN A 41 2.32 4.70 7.89
C ASN A 41 2.11 5.00 6.40
N PRO A 42 1.04 5.75 6.05
CA PRO A 42 0.78 6.05 4.64
C PRO A 42 1.86 6.90 4.01
N ARG A 43 2.66 7.57 4.82
CA ARG A 43 3.77 8.37 4.31
C ARG A 43 5.04 7.56 4.12
N ARG A 44 4.99 6.25 4.38
CA ARG A 44 6.14 5.40 4.13
C ARG A 44 6.57 5.54 2.68
N LEU A 45 7.85 5.82 2.49
CA LEU A 45 8.39 5.97 1.14
C LEU A 45 8.85 4.61 0.62
N VAL A 46 8.56 4.36 -0.62
CA VAL A 46 8.99 3.12 -1.27
C VAL A 46 9.69 3.48 -2.57
N GLY A 47 10.66 2.67 -2.93
CA GLY A 47 11.40 2.85 -4.16
C GLY A 47 10.86 1.98 -5.28
N PRO A 48 11.46 2.11 -6.47
CA PRO A 48 10.99 1.32 -7.62
C PRO A 48 11.23 -0.19 -7.46
N ASP A 49 12.16 -0.55 -6.59
CA ASP A 49 12.45 -1.97 -6.36
C ASP A 49 11.63 -2.57 -5.22
N ASP A 50 10.89 -1.75 -4.51
CA ASP A 50 10.09 -2.25 -3.41
C ASP A 50 8.80 -2.85 -3.92
N SER A 51 8.42 -3.97 -3.34
CA SER A 51 7.18 -4.66 -3.71
C SER A 51 6.07 -4.20 -2.79
N VAL A 52 5.04 -3.60 -3.37
CA VAL A 52 3.90 -3.08 -2.61
C VAL A 52 2.68 -3.90 -3.00
N ALA A 53 2.00 -4.43 -2.00
CA ALA A 53 0.84 -5.26 -2.24
C ALA A 53 -0.20 -5.08 -1.14
N LEU A 54 -1.44 -5.42 -1.46
CA LEU A 54 -2.49 -5.46 -0.46
C LEU A 54 -2.58 -6.86 0.13
N ASP A 55 -2.84 -6.92 1.42
CA ASP A 55 -3.04 -8.20 2.08
C ASP A 55 -4.47 -8.65 1.82
N GLN A 56 -4.63 -9.48 0.81
CA GLN A 56 -5.95 -9.90 0.38
C GLN A 56 -6.64 -10.78 1.41
N TYR A 57 -5.88 -11.44 2.24
CA TYR A 57 -6.47 -12.27 3.28
C TYR A 57 -7.19 -11.42 4.31
N LEU A 58 -6.60 -10.30 4.67
CA LEU A 58 -7.23 -9.40 5.63
C LEU A 58 -8.31 -8.56 4.99
N CYS A 59 -8.16 -8.25 3.72
CA CYS A 59 -9.15 -7.46 3.00
C CYS A 59 -10.39 -8.25 2.65
N THR A 60 -10.28 -9.55 2.59
CA THR A 60 -11.40 -10.38 2.20
C THR A 60 -12.37 -10.52 3.36
N THR A 61 -13.49 -9.92 3.21
CA THR A 61 -14.54 -10.09 4.18
C THR A 61 -15.34 -11.30 3.80
N VAL A 62 -15.31 -12.25 4.65
CA VAL A 62 -16.00 -13.48 4.38
C VAL A 62 -17.35 -13.48 5.03
N PHE A 63 -18.28 -13.96 4.33
CA PHE A 63 -19.60 -14.07 4.85
C PHE A 63 -20.36 -15.17 4.20
#